data_b0ba8148377276aafbe93c4d6fd77d14
#
_entry.id   b0ba8148377276aafbe93c4d6fd77d14
#
_cell.length_a   1.000
_cell.length_b   1.000
_cell.length_c   1.000
_cell.angle_alpha   90.00
_cell.angle_beta   90.00
_cell.angle_gamma   90.00
#
_symmetry.space_group_name_H-M   'P 1'
#
loop_
_entity.id
_entity.type
_entity.pdbx_description
1 polymer ?
#
loop_
_entity_poly.entity_id
_entity_poly.type
_entity_poly.pdbx_seq_one_letter_code
_entity_poly.pdbx_strand_id
1 'polypeptide(L)'
;MKLSIITTVYKAEQDLPRLLDSMMAQKATELEFFLIDNGSPDRCGEICREYAAKDPRFTVYTLEENIGYIRARNLGIEVCDGDYIGFCDSDDYLEPGGYDRAVEKIKETDCDFYATAFKTVAADWARVDLLPFAPGLYEGEGIRETLLPQLFGHLNGRPMLQGFMWKHILRRGIVMANGIRFHEPLKPYEDQLFNIDVMKRSRRVCIDDSVIYNYIVNPQSITAKLVEHFDAEAEWQRIKGLYEQKLRRCENAQQHTALCNQAVWYIYIMALNMVKCKALSHGESLRLLRRFAEGDTIREICRDARVCGKLQNFVRLCLYRGWHGLLLRTIGAALKLRRS
;
A
#
# COMPACT_ATOMS: atom_id res chain seq x y z
N MET A 1 -22.93 14.78 -2.33
CA MET A 1 -21.73 13.91 -2.17
C MET A 1 -20.96 14.38 -0.95
N LYS A 2 -20.56 13.48 -0.08
CA LYS A 2 -19.77 13.76 1.13
C LYS A 2 -18.55 12.81 1.13
N LEU A 3 -17.37 13.31 1.46
CA LEU A 3 -16.11 12.55 1.46
C LEU A 3 -15.52 12.53 2.87
N SER A 4 -15.49 11.35 3.48
CA SER A 4 -14.87 11.11 4.79
C SER A 4 -13.41 10.72 4.63
N ILE A 5 -12.49 11.47 5.23
CA ILE A 5 -11.08 11.15 5.31
C ILE A 5 -10.78 10.56 6.69
N ILE A 6 -10.32 9.31 6.70
CA ILE A 6 -10.05 8.55 7.92
C ILE A 6 -8.55 8.59 8.22
N THR A 7 -8.19 9.04 9.40
CA THR A 7 -6.81 9.08 9.91
C THR A 7 -6.73 8.31 11.22
N THR A 8 -5.87 7.30 11.26
CA THR A 8 -5.54 6.61 12.52
C THR A 8 -4.31 7.27 13.13
N VAL A 9 -4.41 7.64 14.40
CA VAL A 9 -3.40 8.42 15.12
C VAL A 9 -2.83 7.59 16.26
N TYR A 10 -1.49 7.45 16.32
CA TYR A 10 -0.80 6.81 17.42
C TYR A 10 0.67 7.23 17.48
N LYS A 11 1.10 7.87 18.58
CA LYS A 11 2.47 8.36 18.81
C LYS A 11 2.99 9.24 17.67
N ALA A 12 2.17 10.21 17.28
CA ALA A 12 2.44 11.11 16.15
C ALA A 12 2.39 12.59 16.54
N GLU A 13 2.55 12.94 17.82
CA GLU A 13 2.37 14.32 18.32
C GLU A 13 3.21 15.36 17.60
N GLN A 14 4.38 14.98 17.03
CA GLN A 14 5.27 15.89 16.32
C GLN A 14 4.82 16.15 14.88
N ASP A 15 4.23 15.16 14.21
CA ASP A 15 3.83 15.23 12.80
C ASP A 15 2.37 15.63 12.61
N LEU A 16 1.53 15.25 13.55
CA LEU A 16 0.08 15.43 13.50
C LEU A 16 -0.37 16.88 13.23
N PRO A 17 0.22 17.94 13.84
CA PRO A 17 -0.17 19.32 13.52
C PRO A 17 0.00 19.67 12.03
N ARG A 18 1.09 19.21 11.38
CA ARG A 18 1.33 19.44 9.94
C ARG A 18 0.20 18.83 9.10
N LEU A 19 -0.22 17.60 9.41
CA LEU A 19 -1.34 16.96 8.75
C LEU A 19 -2.62 17.76 8.94
N LEU A 20 -2.98 18.05 10.19
CA LEU A 20 -4.25 18.71 10.52
C LEU A 20 -4.33 20.13 9.94
N ASP A 21 -3.24 20.89 9.91
CA ASP A 21 -3.15 22.19 9.23
C ASP A 21 -3.41 22.03 7.71
N SER A 22 -2.83 20.99 7.09
CA SER A 22 -3.06 20.73 5.67
C SER A 22 -4.50 20.31 5.35
N MET A 23 -5.17 19.63 6.29
CA MET A 23 -6.60 19.30 6.20
C MET A 23 -7.48 20.55 6.34
N MET A 24 -7.21 21.42 7.33
CA MET A 24 -7.92 22.68 7.49
C MET A 24 -7.80 23.59 6.27
N ALA A 25 -6.67 23.55 5.57
CA ALA A 25 -6.42 24.36 4.37
C ALA A 25 -7.24 23.92 3.15
N GLN A 26 -7.84 22.73 3.13
CA GLN A 26 -8.78 22.30 2.09
C GLN A 26 -10.10 23.10 2.22
N LYS A 27 -10.66 23.53 1.09
CA LYS A 27 -11.82 24.46 1.05
C LYS A 27 -13.15 23.77 0.75
N ALA A 28 -13.13 22.57 0.17
CA ALA A 28 -14.35 21.85 -0.19
C ALA A 28 -15.20 21.57 1.06
N THR A 29 -16.47 21.98 1.00
CA THR A 29 -17.44 21.81 2.10
C THR A 29 -17.94 20.37 2.25
N GLU A 30 -17.69 19.56 1.25
CA GLU A 30 -18.01 18.13 1.23
C GLU A 30 -17.07 17.26 2.07
N LEU A 31 -15.93 17.82 2.48
CA LEU A 31 -14.92 17.10 3.26
C LEU A 31 -15.30 17.02 4.74
N GLU A 32 -15.06 15.86 5.32
CA GLU A 32 -15.03 15.64 6.75
C GLU A 32 -13.83 14.77 7.12
N PHE A 33 -13.31 14.95 8.33
CA PHE A 33 -12.09 14.32 8.80
C PHE A 33 -12.37 13.51 10.06
N PHE A 34 -12.21 12.20 9.99
CA PHE A 34 -12.37 11.27 11.11
C PHE A 34 -11.00 10.93 11.69
N LEU A 35 -10.71 11.46 12.87
CA LEU A 35 -9.47 11.23 13.60
C LEU A 35 -9.71 10.11 14.61
N ILE A 36 -9.10 8.95 14.41
CA ILE A 36 -9.18 7.80 15.31
C ILE A 36 -7.91 7.80 16.16
N ASP A 37 -7.98 8.42 17.33
CA ASP A 37 -6.90 8.36 18.32
C ASP A 37 -6.90 6.95 18.94
N ASN A 38 -5.95 6.15 18.53
CA ASN A 38 -5.85 4.73 18.80
C ASN A 38 -5.16 4.44 20.17
N GLY A 39 -5.64 5.10 21.22
CA GLY A 39 -5.08 4.98 22.57
C GLY A 39 -3.66 5.53 22.63
N SER A 40 -3.40 6.69 22.08
CA SER A 40 -2.08 7.30 22.05
C SER A 40 -1.65 7.76 23.45
N PRO A 41 -0.44 7.39 23.93
CA PRO A 41 0.02 7.79 25.27
C PRO A 41 0.65 9.19 25.30
N ASP A 42 0.81 9.85 24.16
CA ASP A 42 1.35 11.20 23.97
C ASP A 42 0.21 12.23 23.81
N ARG A 43 0.52 13.44 23.38
CA ARG A 43 -0.44 14.52 23.24
C ARG A 43 -1.36 14.43 22.01
N CYS A 44 -1.35 13.35 21.26
CA CYS A 44 -2.16 13.19 20.05
C CYS A 44 -3.64 13.44 20.28
N GLY A 45 -4.24 12.84 21.34
CA GLY A 45 -5.65 13.03 21.66
C GLY A 45 -6.01 14.48 22.04
N GLU A 46 -5.10 15.20 22.73
CA GLU A 46 -5.26 16.61 23.03
C GLU A 46 -5.25 17.44 21.73
N ILE A 47 -4.25 17.24 20.86
CA ILE A 47 -4.11 17.93 19.58
C ILE A 47 -5.35 17.67 18.70
N CYS A 48 -5.83 16.44 18.57
CA CYS A 48 -7.04 16.14 17.80
C CYS A 48 -8.25 16.95 18.29
N ARG A 49 -8.47 17.03 19.61
CA ARG A 49 -9.58 17.81 20.20
C ARG A 49 -9.42 19.32 19.98
N GLU A 50 -8.20 19.86 20.05
CA GLU A 50 -7.93 21.27 19.75
C GLU A 50 -8.32 21.64 18.32
N TYR A 51 -8.03 20.76 17.33
CA TYR A 51 -8.40 21.00 15.93
C TYR A 51 -9.91 20.84 15.70
N ALA A 52 -10.54 19.84 16.33
CA ALA A 52 -11.99 19.67 16.26
C ALA A 52 -12.77 20.86 16.86
N ALA A 53 -12.20 21.56 17.85
CA ALA A 53 -12.78 22.79 18.39
C ALA A 53 -12.67 23.99 17.42
N LYS A 54 -11.71 23.98 16.49
CA LYS A 54 -11.47 25.06 15.52
C LYS A 54 -12.24 24.88 14.20
N ASP A 55 -12.47 23.65 13.78
CA ASP A 55 -13.08 23.34 12.49
C ASP A 55 -14.11 22.18 12.66
N PRO A 56 -15.41 22.44 12.42
CA PRO A 56 -16.48 21.45 12.61
C PRO A 56 -16.39 20.25 11.65
N ARG A 57 -15.53 20.28 10.65
CA ARG A 57 -15.30 19.14 9.76
C ARG A 57 -14.53 18.00 10.45
N PHE A 58 -13.90 18.24 11.61
CA PHE A 58 -13.18 17.22 12.35
C PHE A 58 -14.10 16.51 13.37
N THR A 59 -14.08 15.18 13.32
CA THR A 59 -14.70 14.30 14.31
C THR A 59 -13.61 13.44 14.94
N VAL A 60 -13.55 13.38 16.29
CA VAL A 60 -12.52 12.64 17.03
C VAL A 60 -13.12 11.46 17.73
N TYR A 61 -12.54 10.28 17.51
CA TYR A 61 -12.81 9.07 18.28
C TYR A 61 -11.55 8.71 19.07
N THR A 62 -11.64 8.74 20.41
CA THR A 62 -10.55 8.37 21.31
C THR A 62 -10.80 6.98 21.86
N LEU A 63 -9.85 6.05 21.65
CA LEU A 63 -9.87 4.71 22.20
C LEU A 63 -9.09 4.67 23.52
N GLU A 64 -9.51 3.85 24.45
CA GLU A 64 -8.84 3.69 25.74
C GLU A 64 -7.47 3.00 25.59
N GLU A 65 -7.33 2.10 24.60
CA GLU A 65 -6.12 1.34 24.36
C GLU A 65 -5.82 1.22 22.83
N ASN A 66 -4.58 0.89 22.51
CA ASN A 66 -4.15 0.64 21.14
C ASN A 66 -4.67 -0.72 20.64
N ILE A 67 -5.65 -0.70 19.76
CA ILE A 67 -6.23 -1.90 19.13
C ILE A 67 -5.53 -2.30 17.84
N GLY A 68 -4.46 -1.61 17.43
CA GLY A 68 -3.76 -1.78 16.15
C GLY A 68 -4.37 -0.95 15.03
N TYR A 69 -3.53 -0.48 14.11
CA TYR A 69 -3.96 0.48 13.06
C TYR A 69 -5.00 -0.13 12.11
N ILE A 70 -4.96 -1.44 11.86
CA ILE A 70 -5.92 -2.15 10.97
C ILE A 70 -7.33 -2.11 11.55
N ARG A 71 -7.48 -2.44 12.84
CA ARG A 71 -8.79 -2.35 13.52
C ARG A 71 -9.26 -0.91 13.62
N ALA A 72 -8.35 0.02 13.89
CA ALA A 72 -8.68 1.44 13.95
C ALA A 72 -9.13 1.98 12.58
N ARG A 73 -8.51 1.57 11.44
CA ARG A 73 -9.00 1.88 10.08
C ARG A 73 -10.39 1.29 9.82
N ASN A 74 -10.63 0.03 10.22
CA ASN A 74 -11.95 -0.59 10.09
C ASN A 74 -13.00 0.13 10.91
N LEU A 75 -12.68 0.55 12.13
CA LEU A 75 -13.56 1.39 12.95
C LEU A 75 -13.89 2.70 12.21
N GLY A 76 -12.88 3.37 11.64
CA GLY A 76 -13.09 4.59 10.85
C GLY A 76 -14.09 4.38 9.70
N ILE A 77 -14.01 3.24 8.97
CA ILE A 77 -14.98 2.88 7.92
C ILE A 77 -16.41 2.72 8.48
N GLU A 78 -16.54 2.19 9.70
CA GLU A 78 -17.83 1.93 10.33
C GLU A 78 -18.50 3.21 10.83
N VAL A 79 -17.71 4.10 11.44
CA VAL A 79 -18.25 5.32 12.10
C VAL A 79 -18.43 6.50 11.13
N CYS A 80 -17.76 6.52 9.98
CA CYS A 80 -17.95 7.57 8.99
C CYS A 80 -19.25 7.36 8.21
N ASP A 81 -19.84 8.44 7.68
CA ASP A 81 -21.11 8.42 6.96
C ASP A 81 -21.05 9.02 5.54
N GLY A 82 -19.85 9.39 5.05
CA GLY A 82 -19.67 9.92 3.70
C GLY A 82 -20.05 8.93 2.60
N ASP A 83 -20.40 9.46 1.44
CA ASP A 83 -20.63 8.67 0.21
C ASP A 83 -19.34 8.04 -0.28
N TYR A 84 -18.22 8.71 -0.01
CA TYR A 84 -16.86 8.28 -0.33
C TYR A 84 -15.98 8.26 0.91
N ILE A 85 -14.96 7.41 0.88
CA ILE A 85 -13.92 7.32 1.91
C ILE A 85 -12.53 7.45 1.31
N GLY A 86 -11.67 8.18 2.01
CA GLY A 86 -10.24 8.24 1.79
C GLY A 86 -9.49 7.95 3.09
N PHE A 87 -8.18 7.75 3.00
CA PHE A 87 -7.32 7.49 4.14
C PHE A 87 -6.13 8.45 4.13
N CYS A 88 -5.64 8.79 5.32
CA CYS A 88 -4.45 9.60 5.48
C CYS A 88 -3.65 9.08 6.67
N ASP A 89 -2.34 8.93 6.51
CA ASP A 89 -1.45 8.51 7.59
C ASP A 89 -1.02 9.75 8.40
N SER A 90 -0.87 9.59 9.72
CA SER A 90 -0.68 10.70 10.67
C SER A 90 0.67 11.41 10.57
N ASP A 91 1.64 10.82 9.86
CA ASP A 91 2.99 11.35 9.63
C ASP A 91 3.18 12.03 8.25
N ASP A 92 2.10 12.12 7.45
CA ASP A 92 2.09 12.72 6.11
C ASP A 92 1.35 14.08 6.07
N TYR A 93 1.01 14.62 4.88
CA TYR A 93 0.17 15.81 4.73
C TYR A 93 -0.48 15.90 3.35
N LEU A 94 -1.58 16.68 3.26
CA LEU A 94 -2.33 16.88 2.03
C LEU A 94 -1.68 17.96 1.16
N GLU A 95 -1.74 17.79 -0.17
CA GLU A 95 -1.36 18.86 -1.10
C GLU A 95 -2.38 20.01 -1.05
N PRO A 96 -1.95 21.28 -1.08
CA PRO A 96 -2.86 22.43 -1.09
C PRO A 96 -3.91 22.34 -2.21
N GLY A 97 -5.21 22.37 -1.84
CA GLY A 97 -6.34 22.21 -2.76
C GLY A 97 -6.41 20.84 -3.46
N GLY A 98 -5.63 19.85 -3.00
CA GLY A 98 -5.60 18.52 -3.59
C GLY A 98 -6.94 17.82 -3.49
N TYR A 99 -7.50 17.79 -2.31
CA TYR A 99 -8.81 17.17 -2.07
C TYR A 99 -9.97 18.00 -2.63
N ASP A 100 -9.82 19.32 -2.76
CA ASP A 100 -10.80 20.16 -3.44
C ASP A 100 -10.96 19.72 -4.91
N ARG A 101 -9.81 19.54 -5.62
CA ARG A 101 -9.80 19.01 -6.99
C ARG A 101 -10.33 17.57 -7.08
N ALA A 102 -10.00 16.73 -6.10
CA ALA A 102 -10.51 15.35 -6.07
C ALA A 102 -12.03 15.31 -5.93
N VAL A 103 -12.62 16.14 -5.07
CA VAL A 103 -14.08 16.28 -4.93
C VAL A 103 -14.74 16.68 -6.25
N GLU A 104 -14.20 17.67 -6.94
CA GLU A 104 -14.71 18.12 -8.25
C GLU A 104 -14.62 16.99 -9.27
N LYS A 105 -13.47 16.30 -9.35
CA LYS A 105 -13.25 15.21 -10.29
C LYS A 105 -14.17 14.01 -10.03
N ILE A 106 -14.40 13.66 -8.78
CA ILE A 106 -15.33 12.60 -8.40
C ILE A 106 -16.78 12.98 -8.78
N LYS A 107 -17.19 14.22 -8.57
CA LYS A 107 -18.52 14.72 -9.00
C LYS A 107 -18.69 14.66 -10.51
N GLU A 108 -17.66 15.05 -11.26
CA GLU A 108 -17.66 15.01 -12.73
C GLU A 108 -17.75 13.59 -13.27
N THR A 109 -16.98 12.67 -12.70
CA THR A 109 -16.84 11.30 -13.23
C THR A 109 -17.79 10.30 -12.61
N ASP A 110 -18.36 10.59 -11.44
CA ASP A 110 -19.15 9.65 -10.62
C ASP A 110 -18.49 8.27 -10.49
N CYS A 111 -17.15 8.27 -10.32
CA CYS A 111 -16.37 7.04 -10.26
C CYS A 111 -16.55 6.33 -8.90
N ASP A 112 -16.35 5.02 -8.91
CA ASP A 112 -16.41 4.17 -7.72
C ASP A 112 -15.06 4.07 -7.01
N PHE A 113 -13.99 4.22 -7.80
CA PHE A 113 -12.59 4.15 -7.38
C PHE A 113 -11.83 5.29 -8.06
N TYR A 114 -11.29 6.20 -7.29
CA TYR A 114 -10.47 7.31 -7.74
C TYR A 114 -9.03 7.08 -7.27
N ALA A 115 -8.08 7.05 -8.20
CA ALA A 115 -6.66 6.87 -7.93
C ALA A 115 -5.86 8.04 -8.46
N THR A 116 -4.93 8.55 -7.64
CA THR A 116 -4.18 9.78 -7.94
C THR A 116 -2.68 9.59 -7.91
N ALA A 117 -1.95 10.51 -8.54
CA ALA A 117 -0.55 10.73 -8.29
C ALA A 117 -0.31 11.24 -6.85
N PHE A 118 0.91 11.15 -6.40
CA PHE A 118 1.33 11.63 -5.09
C PHE A 118 2.75 12.18 -5.17
N LYS A 119 3.17 12.87 -4.12
CA LYS A 119 4.53 13.37 -3.98
C LYS A 119 5.24 12.60 -2.87
N THR A 120 6.40 12.06 -3.17
CA THR A 120 7.33 11.54 -2.15
C THR A 120 8.24 12.68 -1.72
N VAL A 121 8.29 12.93 -0.41
CA VAL A 121 9.08 14.02 0.19
C VAL A 121 10.07 13.45 1.18
N ALA A 122 11.36 13.73 0.96
CA ALA A 122 12.46 13.43 1.86
C ALA A 122 13.08 14.73 2.37
N ALA A 123 14.06 14.65 3.27
CA ALA A 123 14.68 15.82 3.88
C ALA A 123 15.34 16.78 2.86
N ASP A 124 15.88 16.25 1.76
CA ASP A 124 16.69 16.95 0.77
C ASP A 124 16.15 16.88 -0.67
N TRP A 125 15.09 16.12 -0.91
CA TRP A 125 14.45 16.00 -2.23
C TRP A 125 12.95 15.72 -2.15
N ALA A 126 12.26 16.06 -3.23
CA ALA A 126 10.87 15.68 -3.44
C ALA A 126 10.66 15.21 -4.89
N ARG A 127 9.75 14.28 -5.09
CA ARG A 127 9.45 13.71 -6.40
C ARG A 127 7.95 13.47 -6.54
N VAL A 128 7.41 13.78 -7.72
CA VAL A 128 6.04 13.36 -8.08
C VAL A 128 6.08 11.95 -8.62
N ASP A 129 5.26 11.09 -8.05
CA ASP A 129 5.09 9.70 -8.44
C ASP A 129 3.74 9.56 -9.19
N LEU A 130 3.82 9.53 -10.52
CA LEU A 130 2.66 9.34 -11.38
C LEU A 130 2.19 7.88 -11.35
N LEU A 131 0.91 7.67 -11.61
CA LEU A 131 0.37 6.34 -11.82
C LEU A 131 0.85 5.77 -13.18
N PRO A 132 1.03 4.43 -13.30
CA PRO A 132 1.55 3.82 -14.53
C PRO A 132 0.47 3.64 -15.61
N PHE A 133 -0.56 4.49 -15.61
CA PHE A 133 -1.70 4.43 -16.52
C PHE A 133 -1.99 5.83 -17.06
N ALA A 134 -2.58 5.89 -18.25
CA ALA A 134 -3.06 7.17 -18.79
C ALA A 134 -4.19 7.70 -17.89
N PRO A 135 -4.20 9.02 -17.60
CA PRO A 135 -5.32 9.64 -16.91
C PRO A 135 -6.62 9.47 -17.70
N GLY A 136 -7.72 9.27 -16.98
CA GLY A 136 -9.03 9.14 -17.58
C GLY A 136 -9.96 8.20 -16.82
N LEU A 137 -11.17 8.05 -17.35
CA LEU A 137 -12.20 7.17 -16.82
C LEU A 137 -12.10 5.80 -17.49
N TYR A 138 -12.01 4.74 -16.68
CA TYR A 138 -11.98 3.36 -17.10
C TYR A 138 -13.27 2.67 -16.70
N GLU A 139 -13.86 1.89 -17.63
CA GLU A 139 -15.07 1.13 -17.44
C GLU A 139 -14.94 -0.27 -18.06
N GLY A 140 -15.77 -1.22 -17.67
CA GLY A 140 -15.89 -2.53 -18.30
C GLY A 140 -14.55 -3.28 -18.45
N GLU A 141 -14.14 -3.53 -19.71
CA GLU A 141 -12.87 -4.22 -20.04
C GLU A 141 -11.64 -3.41 -19.64
N GLY A 142 -11.69 -2.07 -19.71
CA GLY A 142 -10.62 -1.21 -19.26
C GLY A 142 -10.23 -1.45 -17.80
N ILE A 143 -11.22 -1.70 -16.93
CA ILE A 143 -10.95 -2.08 -15.53
C ILE A 143 -10.43 -3.51 -15.48
N ARG A 144 -11.15 -4.47 -16.07
CA ARG A 144 -10.87 -5.91 -15.91
C ARG A 144 -9.54 -6.35 -16.52
N GLU A 145 -9.17 -5.78 -17.66
CA GLU A 145 -8.00 -6.22 -18.42
C GLU A 145 -6.78 -5.31 -18.26
N THR A 146 -6.98 -4.03 -17.90
CA THR A 146 -5.90 -3.07 -17.78
C THR A 146 -5.54 -2.76 -16.33
N LEU A 147 -6.50 -2.37 -15.49
CA LEU A 147 -6.22 -1.89 -14.13
C LEU A 147 -6.14 -3.01 -13.11
N LEU A 148 -7.17 -3.86 -13.05
CA LEU A 148 -7.29 -4.90 -12.03
C LEU A 148 -6.11 -5.88 -12.01
N PRO A 149 -5.59 -6.39 -13.15
CA PRO A 149 -4.40 -7.25 -13.13
C PRO A 149 -3.18 -6.60 -12.50
N GLN A 150 -3.03 -5.27 -12.62
CA GLN A 150 -1.90 -4.53 -12.05
C GLN A 150 -1.96 -4.37 -10.51
N LEU A 151 -3.12 -4.62 -9.88
CA LEU A 151 -3.23 -4.76 -8.42
C LEU A 151 -2.71 -6.12 -7.93
N PHE A 152 -2.75 -7.14 -8.78
CA PHE A 152 -2.17 -8.46 -8.46
C PHE A 152 -0.64 -8.44 -8.55
N GLY A 153 -0.07 -7.63 -9.46
CA GLY A 153 1.38 -7.55 -9.62
C GLY A 153 1.82 -6.87 -10.92
N HIS A 154 3.09 -7.03 -11.25
CA HIS A 154 3.66 -6.50 -12.50
C HIS A 154 3.20 -7.32 -13.70
N LEU A 155 2.74 -6.66 -14.76
CA LEU A 155 2.30 -7.32 -15.97
C LEU A 155 2.79 -6.58 -17.23
N ASN A 156 3.26 -7.33 -18.24
CA ASN A 156 3.67 -6.80 -19.55
C ASN A 156 4.69 -5.63 -19.46
N GLY A 157 5.63 -5.68 -18.51
CA GLY A 157 6.61 -4.62 -18.30
C GLY A 157 6.08 -3.36 -17.62
N ARG A 158 4.78 -3.26 -17.35
CA ARG A 158 4.18 -2.16 -16.61
C ARG A 158 4.38 -2.35 -15.10
N PRO A 159 4.67 -1.29 -14.36
CA PRO A 159 4.73 -1.36 -12.91
C PRO A 159 3.35 -1.66 -12.32
N MET A 160 3.34 -2.23 -11.13
CA MET A 160 2.14 -2.51 -10.38
C MET A 160 1.41 -1.21 -10.01
N LEU A 161 0.08 -1.23 -10.03
CA LEU A 161 -0.70 -0.21 -9.33
C LEU A 161 -0.52 -0.44 -7.82
N GLN A 162 0.29 0.42 -7.23
CA GLN A 162 0.60 0.31 -5.79
C GLN A 162 -0.67 0.42 -4.95
N GLY A 163 -0.84 -0.48 -4.00
CA GLY A 163 -2.05 -0.59 -3.19
C GLY A 163 -2.13 0.39 -2.01
N PHE A 164 -1.35 1.47 -1.98
CA PHE A 164 -1.39 2.44 -0.86
C PHE A 164 -2.75 3.11 -0.76
N MET A 165 -3.37 3.06 0.43
CA MET A 165 -4.73 3.55 0.63
C MET A 165 -4.86 5.07 0.52
N TRP A 166 -3.85 5.82 0.96
CA TRP A 166 -3.86 7.28 1.02
C TRP A 166 -3.88 7.99 -0.35
N LYS A 167 -3.66 7.30 -1.46
CA LYS A 167 -3.81 7.84 -2.83
C LYS A 167 -5.10 7.40 -3.52
N HIS A 168 -5.99 6.72 -2.80
CA HIS A 168 -7.25 6.24 -3.32
C HIS A 168 -8.43 6.85 -2.56
N ILE A 169 -9.48 7.21 -3.31
CA ILE A 169 -10.77 7.59 -2.75
C ILE A 169 -11.81 6.63 -3.32
N LEU A 170 -12.62 6.05 -2.46
CA LEU A 170 -13.45 4.89 -2.77
C LEU A 170 -14.91 5.17 -2.43
N ARG A 171 -15.85 4.71 -3.29
CA ARG A 171 -17.27 4.76 -2.97
C ARG A 171 -17.58 3.86 -1.78
N ARG A 172 -17.94 4.47 -0.64
CA ARG A 172 -18.19 3.76 0.62
C ARG A 172 -19.27 2.70 0.51
N GLY A 173 -20.32 2.95 -0.30
CA GLY A 173 -21.39 1.99 -0.53
C GLY A 173 -20.92 0.63 -1.04
N ILE A 174 -19.87 0.60 -1.88
CA ILE A 174 -19.26 -0.67 -2.34
C ILE A 174 -18.60 -1.41 -1.19
N VAL A 175 -17.86 -0.69 -0.34
CA VAL A 175 -17.17 -1.26 0.82
C VAL A 175 -18.17 -1.87 1.80
N MET A 176 -19.20 -1.10 2.15
CA MET A 176 -20.20 -1.52 3.14
C MET A 176 -21.09 -2.66 2.64
N ALA A 177 -21.63 -2.55 1.43
CA ALA A 177 -22.53 -3.55 0.86
C ALA A 177 -21.87 -4.93 0.66
N ASN A 178 -20.55 -4.98 0.53
CA ASN A 178 -19.79 -6.22 0.33
C ASN A 178 -18.99 -6.66 1.55
N GLY A 179 -19.12 -5.99 2.69
CA GLY A 179 -18.41 -6.33 3.91
C GLY A 179 -16.89 -6.26 3.77
N ILE A 180 -16.37 -5.39 2.87
CA ILE A 180 -14.91 -5.29 2.63
C ILE A 180 -14.26 -4.66 3.86
N ARG A 181 -13.21 -5.32 4.36
CA ARG A 181 -12.45 -4.91 5.55
C ARG A 181 -10.95 -5.16 5.36
N PHE A 182 -10.13 -4.42 6.09
CA PHE A 182 -8.71 -4.73 6.22
C PHE A 182 -8.50 -5.97 7.08
N HIS A 183 -7.54 -6.83 6.73
CA HIS A 183 -7.25 -8.09 7.40
C HIS A 183 -5.90 -8.05 8.13
N GLU A 184 -5.88 -8.24 9.43
CA GLU A 184 -4.70 -8.15 10.30
C GLU A 184 -3.51 -9.06 9.95
N PRO A 185 -3.69 -10.35 9.54
CA PRO A 185 -2.56 -11.26 9.38
C PRO A 185 -1.56 -10.87 8.30
N LEU A 186 -1.88 -9.87 7.46
CA LEU A 186 -1.12 -9.53 6.25
C LEU A 186 -0.36 -8.21 6.33
N LYS A 187 -0.13 -7.67 7.53
CA LYS A 187 0.75 -6.50 7.70
C LYS A 187 2.10 -6.68 6.99
N PRO A 188 2.55 -5.78 6.12
CA PRO A 188 1.96 -4.50 5.68
C PRO A 188 1.25 -4.57 4.31
N TYR A 189 0.65 -5.68 3.93
CA TYR A 189 0.11 -5.93 2.58
C TYR A 189 -1.42 -5.93 2.51
N GLU A 190 -2.11 -5.59 3.61
CA GLU A 190 -3.57 -5.57 3.74
C GLU A 190 -4.24 -4.61 2.76
N ASP A 191 -3.60 -3.47 2.48
CA ASP A 191 -4.06 -2.44 1.55
C ASP A 191 -4.28 -3.00 0.13
N GLN A 192 -3.42 -3.91 -0.31
CA GLN A 192 -3.51 -4.50 -1.65
C GLN A 192 -4.77 -5.34 -1.82
N LEU A 193 -5.12 -6.15 -0.81
CA LEU A 193 -6.32 -6.98 -0.87
C LEU A 193 -7.59 -6.15 -0.81
N PHE A 194 -7.60 -5.11 0.03
CA PHE A 194 -8.72 -4.18 0.13
C PHE A 194 -9.00 -3.52 -1.22
N ASN A 195 -7.96 -3.00 -1.88
CA ASN A 195 -8.08 -2.37 -3.20
C ASN A 195 -8.54 -3.36 -4.30
N ILE A 196 -8.04 -4.61 -4.30
CA ILE A 196 -8.51 -5.65 -5.21
C ILE A 196 -10.00 -5.88 -5.01
N ASP A 197 -10.46 -6.05 -3.76
CA ASP A 197 -11.84 -6.37 -3.44
C ASP A 197 -12.79 -5.21 -3.81
N VAL A 198 -12.36 -3.95 -3.67
CA VAL A 198 -13.14 -2.78 -4.11
C VAL A 198 -13.14 -2.66 -5.64
N MET A 199 -11.96 -2.74 -6.30
CA MET A 199 -11.86 -2.55 -7.74
C MET A 199 -12.63 -3.63 -8.53
N LYS A 200 -12.66 -4.88 -8.06
CA LYS A 200 -13.48 -5.95 -8.65
C LYS A 200 -14.98 -5.64 -8.69
N ARG A 201 -15.46 -4.77 -7.82
CA ARG A 201 -16.85 -4.36 -7.69
C ARG A 201 -17.13 -2.99 -8.26
N SER A 202 -16.08 -2.28 -8.66
CA SER A 202 -16.19 -0.97 -9.28
C SER A 202 -16.64 -1.08 -10.73
N ARG A 203 -17.53 -0.20 -11.14
CA ARG A 203 -17.98 -0.05 -12.54
C ARG A 203 -17.23 1.06 -13.25
N ARG A 204 -16.77 2.07 -12.50
CA ARG A 204 -16.10 3.26 -12.98
C ARG A 204 -14.86 3.54 -12.13
N VAL A 205 -13.68 3.56 -12.75
CA VAL A 205 -12.39 3.85 -12.10
C VAL A 205 -11.78 5.07 -12.78
N CYS A 206 -11.51 6.10 -12.03
CA CYS A 206 -10.84 7.30 -12.53
C CYS A 206 -9.35 7.27 -12.13
N ILE A 207 -8.48 7.39 -13.11
CA ILE A 207 -7.04 7.61 -12.93
C ILE A 207 -6.76 9.09 -13.16
N ASP A 208 -6.09 9.74 -12.22
CA ASP A 208 -5.78 11.16 -12.28
C ASP A 208 -4.31 11.43 -11.92
N ASP A 209 -3.64 12.26 -12.70
CA ASP A 209 -2.25 12.69 -12.47
C ASP A 209 -2.14 13.85 -11.47
N SER A 210 -3.28 14.36 -10.95
CA SER A 210 -3.23 15.38 -9.91
C SER A 210 -2.67 14.83 -8.61
N VAL A 211 -1.79 15.60 -7.98
CA VAL A 211 -1.25 15.27 -6.66
C VAL A 211 -2.23 15.74 -5.60
N ILE A 212 -2.66 14.82 -4.73
CA ILE A 212 -3.49 15.16 -3.57
C ILE A 212 -2.77 14.93 -2.24
N TYR A 213 -1.66 14.20 -2.25
CA TYR A 213 -1.01 13.65 -1.07
C TYR A 213 0.50 13.77 -1.12
N ASN A 214 1.11 14.11 0.02
CA ASN A 214 2.55 14.18 0.21
C ASN A 214 2.99 13.10 1.22
N TYR A 215 3.60 12.04 0.71
CA TYR A 215 4.18 10.97 1.48
C TYR A 215 5.56 11.36 2.01
N ILE A 216 5.74 11.38 3.31
CA ILE A 216 7.01 11.71 3.97
C ILE A 216 7.85 10.44 4.13
N VAL A 217 9.10 10.49 3.67
CA VAL A 217 10.07 9.41 3.92
C VAL A 217 10.52 9.47 5.38
N ASN A 218 9.88 8.65 6.22
CA ASN A 218 10.12 8.61 7.65
C ASN A 218 10.95 7.37 8.04
N PRO A 219 12.21 7.54 8.53
CA PRO A 219 13.02 6.42 9.00
C PRO A 219 12.42 5.65 10.20
N GLN A 220 11.48 6.26 10.92
CA GLN A 220 10.79 5.65 12.06
C GLN A 220 9.49 4.94 11.67
N SER A 221 9.12 4.94 10.38
CA SER A 221 7.91 4.28 9.88
C SER A 221 7.90 2.77 10.17
N ILE A 222 6.72 2.18 10.18
CA ILE A 222 6.54 0.71 10.33
C ILE A 222 7.34 -0.03 9.27
N THR A 223 7.31 0.44 8.03
CA THR A 223 8.03 -0.19 6.90
C THR A 223 9.55 -0.09 7.07
N ALA A 224 10.07 1.05 7.53
CA ALA A 224 11.51 1.21 7.80
C ALA A 224 11.98 0.25 8.92
N LYS A 225 11.21 0.13 10.00
CA LYS A 225 11.50 -0.79 11.11
C LYS A 225 11.49 -2.27 10.69
N LEU A 226 10.61 -2.66 9.77
CA LEU A 226 10.61 -4.03 9.23
C LEU A 226 11.90 -4.35 8.44
N VAL A 227 12.51 -3.35 7.81
CA VAL A 227 13.81 -3.53 7.11
C VAL A 227 14.96 -3.56 8.11
N GLU A 228 14.92 -2.75 9.17
CA GLU A 228 15.94 -2.68 10.21
C GLU A 228 15.98 -3.98 11.04
N HIS A 229 14.83 -4.49 11.43
CA HIS A 229 14.66 -5.73 12.21
C HIS A 229 14.20 -6.89 11.32
N PHE A 230 14.92 -7.12 10.21
CA PHE A 230 14.56 -8.09 9.22
C PHE A 230 14.58 -9.54 9.77
N ASP A 231 13.40 -10.18 9.75
CA ASP A 231 13.17 -11.59 10.04
C ASP A 231 12.76 -12.31 8.74
N ALA A 232 13.65 -13.18 8.24
CA ALA A 232 13.45 -13.87 6.97
C ALA A 232 12.27 -14.86 7.03
N GLU A 233 12.03 -15.52 8.17
CA GLU A 233 10.91 -16.46 8.34
C GLU A 233 9.59 -15.72 8.35
N ALA A 234 9.48 -14.67 9.15
CA ALA A 234 8.29 -13.84 9.20
C ALA A 234 7.98 -13.20 7.83
N GLU A 235 9.01 -12.74 7.11
CA GLU A 235 8.84 -12.17 5.77
C GLU A 235 8.38 -13.22 4.76
N TRP A 236 8.94 -14.43 4.80
CA TRP A 236 8.47 -15.52 3.96
C TRP A 236 6.99 -15.86 4.20
N GLN A 237 6.57 -15.94 5.47
CA GLN A 237 5.17 -16.22 5.81
C GLN A 237 4.23 -15.10 5.31
N ARG A 238 4.66 -13.83 5.39
CA ARG A 238 3.91 -12.69 4.84
C ARG A 238 3.77 -12.78 3.31
N ILE A 239 4.86 -13.04 2.59
CA ILE A 239 4.85 -13.17 1.12
C ILE A 239 3.96 -14.35 0.70
N LYS A 240 4.08 -15.49 1.37
CA LYS A 240 3.26 -16.67 1.12
C LYS A 240 1.79 -16.40 1.38
N GLY A 241 1.47 -15.82 2.53
CA GLY A 241 0.09 -15.47 2.89
C GLY A 241 -0.54 -14.48 1.90
N LEU A 242 0.19 -13.46 1.49
CA LEU A 242 -0.27 -12.52 0.45
C LEU A 242 -0.52 -13.23 -0.88
N TYR A 243 0.42 -14.09 -1.32
CA TYR A 243 0.27 -14.88 -2.55
C TYR A 243 -1.00 -15.73 -2.52
N GLU A 244 -1.21 -16.51 -1.44
CA GLU A 244 -2.38 -17.36 -1.27
C GLU A 244 -3.69 -16.57 -1.25
N GLN A 245 -3.72 -15.43 -0.55
CA GLN A 245 -4.91 -14.58 -0.49
C GLN A 245 -5.23 -13.92 -1.84
N LYS A 246 -4.21 -13.48 -2.59
CA LYS A 246 -4.41 -12.98 -3.95
C LYS A 246 -4.81 -14.10 -4.91
N LEU A 247 -4.24 -15.30 -4.77
CA LEU A 247 -4.57 -16.46 -5.61
C LEU A 247 -6.07 -16.81 -5.51
N ARG A 248 -6.64 -16.78 -4.30
CA ARG A 248 -8.09 -16.98 -4.08
C ARG A 248 -8.96 -15.94 -4.75
N ARG A 249 -8.40 -14.76 -5.07
CA ARG A 249 -9.08 -13.64 -5.73
C ARG A 249 -8.84 -13.61 -7.24
N CYS A 250 -7.93 -14.42 -7.77
CA CYS A 250 -7.66 -14.52 -9.20
C CYS A 250 -8.86 -15.12 -9.94
N GLU A 251 -9.24 -14.51 -11.04
CA GLU A 251 -10.36 -14.93 -11.90
C GLU A 251 -9.92 -15.37 -13.29
N ASN A 252 -8.67 -15.05 -13.65
CA ASN A 252 -8.13 -15.36 -14.98
C ASN A 252 -6.61 -15.52 -14.99
N ALA A 253 -6.07 -16.05 -16.10
CA ALA A 253 -4.65 -16.31 -16.27
C ALA A 253 -3.79 -15.05 -16.24
N GLN A 254 -4.32 -13.89 -16.64
CA GLN A 254 -3.59 -12.63 -16.64
C GLN A 254 -3.31 -12.14 -15.22
N GLN A 255 -4.32 -12.18 -14.34
CA GLN A 255 -4.17 -11.87 -12.91
C GLN A 255 -3.22 -12.84 -12.23
N HIS A 256 -3.31 -14.14 -12.55
CA HIS A 256 -2.41 -15.16 -12.03
C HIS A 256 -0.95 -14.90 -12.46
N THR A 257 -0.72 -14.59 -13.73
CA THR A 257 0.63 -14.24 -14.23
C THR A 257 1.19 -13.00 -13.51
N ALA A 258 0.39 -11.96 -13.34
CA ALA A 258 0.80 -10.75 -12.61
C ALA A 258 1.15 -11.07 -11.15
N LEU A 259 0.36 -11.91 -10.47
CA LEU A 259 0.62 -12.37 -9.12
C LEU A 259 1.95 -13.14 -9.02
N CYS A 260 2.20 -14.06 -9.95
CA CYS A 260 3.46 -14.81 -9.99
C CYS A 260 4.67 -13.88 -10.22
N ASN A 261 4.53 -12.87 -11.09
CA ASN A 261 5.56 -11.86 -11.31
C ASN A 261 5.87 -11.05 -10.04
N GLN A 262 4.85 -10.67 -9.28
CA GLN A 262 5.01 -9.97 -8.01
C GLN A 262 5.69 -10.86 -6.96
N ALA A 263 5.30 -12.12 -6.87
CA ALA A 263 5.89 -13.07 -5.93
C ALA A 263 7.38 -13.27 -6.19
N VAL A 264 7.81 -13.41 -7.46
CA VAL A 264 9.24 -13.46 -7.84
C VAL A 264 9.97 -12.21 -7.36
N TRP A 265 9.37 -11.03 -7.50
CA TRP A 265 9.96 -9.78 -7.04
C TRP A 265 10.10 -9.72 -5.52
N TYR A 266 9.08 -10.09 -4.78
CA TYR A 266 9.13 -10.10 -3.31
C TYR A 266 10.14 -11.11 -2.76
N ILE A 267 10.24 -12.29 -3.36
CA ILE A 267 11.27 -13.28 -3.00
C ILE A 267 12.68 -12.71 -3.28
N TYR A 268 12.85 -11.96 -4.36
CA TYR A 268 14.11 -11.26 -4.63
C TYR A 268 14.44 -10.21 -3.56
N ILE A 269 13.47 -9.35 -3.18
CA ILE A 269 13.66 -8.35 -2.12
C ILE A 269 13.99 -9.02 -0.78
N MET A 270 13.30 -10.11 -0.45
CA MET A 270 13.62 -10.91 0.73
C MET A 270 15.07 -11.43 0.68
N ALA A 271 15.49 -12.04 -0.43
CA ALA A 271 16.87 -12.52 -0.60
C ALA A 271 17.91 -11.37 -0.52
N LEU A 272 17.57 -10.19 -1.05
CA LEU A 272 18.39 -8.98 -0.94
C LEU A 272 18.54 -8.54 0.52
N ASN A 273 17.46 -8.55 1.30
CA ASN A 273 17.49 -8.20 2.72
C ASN A 273 18.22 -9.26 3.55
N MET A 274 18.11 -10.54 3.22
CA MET A 274 18.93 -11.61 3.85
C MET A 274 20.43 -11.35 3.68
N VAL A 275 20.87 -10.91 2.49
CA VAL A 275 22.28 -10.59 2.23
C VAL A 275 22.73 -9.30 2.94
N LYS A 276 21.83 -8.34 3.13
CA LYS A 276 22.12 -7.09 3.87
C LYS A 276 22.11 -7.29 5.39
N CYS A 277 21.37 -8.25 5.89
CA CYS A 277 21.20 -8.51 7.31
C CYS A 277 22.52 -8.98 7.93
N LYS A 278 23.09 -8.20 8.85
CA LYS A 278 24.35 -8.53 9.53
C LYS A 278 24.22 -9.73 10.48
N ALA A 279 23.01 -10.03 10.94
CA ALA A 279 22.74 -11.15 11.84
C ALA A 279 22.70 -12.51 11.12
N LEU A 280 22.61 -12.54 9.78
CA LEU A 280 22.56 -13.77 9.00
C LEU A 280 23.87 -14.01 8.26
N SER A 281 24.49 -15.17 8.51
CA SER A 281 25.59 -15.64 7.68
C SER A 281 25.10 -16.09 6.29
N HIS A 282 26.01 -16.15 5.31
CA HIS A 282 25.70 -16.66 3.97
C HIS A 282 25.13 -18.10 4.01
N GLY A 283 25.68 -18.95 4.90
CA GLY A 283 25.23 -20.34 5.08
C GLY A 283 23.81 -20.43 5.64
N GLU A 284 23.46 -19.57 6.59
CA GLU A 284 22.09 -19.49 7.14
C GLU A 284 21.11 -18.99 6.11
N SER A 285 21.44 -17.90 5.41
CA SER A 285 20.63 -17.37 4.31
C SER A 285 20.35 -18.44 3.24
N LEU A 286 21.37 -19.23 2.90
CA LEU A 286 21.24 -20.31 1.92
C LEU A 286 20.30 -21.44 2.43
N ARG A 287 20.44 -21.85 3.70
CA ARG A 287 19.57 -22.86 4.31
C ARG A 287 18.11 -22.40 4.34
N LEU A 288 17.86 -21.16 4.78
CA LEU A 288 16.52 -20.57 4.81
C LEU A 288 15.89 -20.53 3.41
N LEU A 289 16.61 -20.00 2.42
CA LEU A 289 16.08 -19.88 1.05
C LEU A 289 15.79 -21.26 0.43
N ARG A 290 16.62 -22.28 0.71
CA ARG A 290 16.36 -23.66 0.30
C ARG A 290 15.09 -24.21 0.93
N ARG A 291 14.95 -24.06 2.26
CA ARG A 291 13.76 -24.52 3.00
C ARG A 291 12.48 -23.85 2.46
N PHE A 292 12.50 -22.55 2.17
CA PHE A 292 11.36 -21.86 1.59
C PHE A 292 11.02 -22.39 0.19
N ALA A 293 12.02 -22.86 -0.55
CA ALA A 293 11.86 -23.41 -1.90
C ALA A 293 11.53 -24.92 -1.93
N GLU A 294 11.51 -25.62 -0.80
CA GLU A 294 11.19 -27.06 -0.73
C GLU A 294 9.72 -27.37 -1.07
N GLY A 295 8.82 -26.38 -0.96
CA GLY A 295 7.42 -26.55 -1.35
C GLY A 295 7.18 -26.32 -2.86
N ASP A 296 6.06 -26.83 -3.36
CA ASP A 296 5.67 -26.67 -4.77
C ASP A 296 5.38 -25.20 -5.12
N THR A 297 5.01 -24.38 -4.15
CA THR A 297 4.61 -22.98 -4.33
C THR A 297 5.63 -22.15 -5.12
N ILE A 298 6.93 -22.20 -4.77
CA ILE A 298 7.96 -21.42 -5.49
C ILE A 298 8.14 -21.95 -6.91
N ARG A 299 8.07 -23.27 -7.12
CA ARG A 299 8.17 -23.87 -8.46
C ARG A 299 6.99 -23.45 -9.34
N GLU A 300 5.78 -23.46 -8.82
CA GLU A 300 4.58 -23.00 -9.52
C GLU A 300 4.67 -21.53 -9.87
N ILE A 301 5.01 -20.67 -8.91
CA ILE A 301 5.25 -19.24 -9.13
C ILE A 301 6.26 -19.04 -10.27
N CYS A 302 7.41 -19.70 -10.20
CA CYS A 302 8.47 -19.53 -11.21
C CYS A 302 8.11 -20.11 -12.57
N ARG A 303 7.30 -21.16 -12.65
CA ARG A 303 6.79 -21.74 -13.90
C ARG A 303 5.85 -20.76 -14.61
N ASP A 304 4.94 -20.13 -13.85
CA ASP A 304 3.84 -19.36 -14.41
C ASP A 304 4.17 -17.85 -14.52
N ALA A 305 5.23 -17.37 -13.87
CA ALA A 305 5.72 -16.01 -14.01
C ALA A 305 6.24 -15.69 -15.42
N ARG A 306 5.90 -14.49 -15.90
CA ARG A 306 6.34 -13.92 -17.20
C ARG A 306 6.98 -12.56 -16.96
N VAL A 307 8.14 -12.57 -16.33
CA VAL A 307 8.87 -11.36 -15.93
C VAL A 307 9.64 -10.76 -17.10
N CYS A 308 9.64 -9.43 -17.24
CA CYS A 308 10.18 -8.73 -18.40
C CYS A 308 11.64 -8.27 -18.24
N GLY A 309 12.18 -8.18 -17.03
CA GLY A 309 13.52 -7.67 -16.75
C GLY A 309 14.60 -8.77 -16.77
N LYS A 310 15.82 -8.45 -17.23
CA LYS A 310 16.96 -9.39 -17.15
C LYS A 310 17.22 -9.90 -15.74
N LEU A 311 17.20 -8.99 -14.74
CA LEU A 311 17.38 -9.32 -13.32
C LEU A 311 16.25 -10.23 -12.82
N GLN A 312 15.01 -9.89 -13.11
CA GLN A 312 13.86 -10.68 -12.68
C GLN A 312 13.86 -12.07 -13.31
N ASN A 313 14.23 -12.19 -14.59
CA ASN A 313 14.41 -13.49 -15.26
C ASN A 313 15.54 -14.32 -14.65
N PHE A 314 16.66 -13.70 -14.30
CA PHE A 314 17.76 -14.37 -13.62
C PHE A 314 17.30 -14.89 -12.25
N VAL A 315 16.62 -14.07 -11.45
CA VAL A 315 16.05 -14.47 -10.15
C VAL A 315 15.09 -15.64 -10.32
N ARG A 316 14.12 -15.54 -11.22
CA ARG A 316 13.16 -16.60 -11.55
C ARG A 316 13.86 -17.90 -11.91
N LEU A 317 14.88 -17.83 -12.78
CA LEU A 317 15.63 -19.02 -13.22
C LEU A 317 16.42 -19.64 -12.06
N CYS A 318 17.07 -18.84 -11.23
CA CYS A 318 17.80 -19.34 -10.06
C CYS A 318 16.86 -20.06 -9.07
N LEU A 319 15.68 -19.50 -8.81
CA LEU A 319 14.68 -20.10 -7.93
C LEU A 319 14.12 -21.39 -8.54
N TYR A 320 13.76 -21.39 -9.83
CA TYR A 320 13.21 -22.55 -10.53
C TYR A 320 14.21 -23.72 -10.62
N ARG A 321 15.49 -23.44 -10.86
CA ARG A 321 16.56 -24.42 -10.99
C ARG A 321 17.21 -24.81 -9.66
N GLY A 322 16.81 -24.21 -8.54
CA GLY A 322 17.42 -24.46 -7.24
C GLY A 322 18.83 -23.85 -7.08
N TRP A 323 19.20 -22.87 -7.92
CA TRP A 323 20.52 -22.20 -7.88
C TRP A 323 20.57 -21.09 -6.81
N HIS A 324 20.07 -21.39 -5.61
CA HIS A 324 19.94 -20.42 -4.52
C HIS A 324 21.29 -19.80 -4.10
N GLY A 325 22.35 -20.60 -4.08
CA GLY A 325 23.71 -20.11 -3.78
C GLY A 325 24.23 -19.13 -4.82
N LEU A 326 23.95 -19.34 -6.12
CA LEU A 326 24.29 -18.40 -7.20
C LEU A 326 23.53 -17.09 -7.01
N LEU A 327 22.25 -17.15 -6.73
CA LEU A 327 21.43 -15.96 -6.48
C LEU A 327 22.00 -15.10 -5.36
N LEU A 328 22.26 -15.68 -4.18
CA LEU A 328 22.80 -14.94 -3.03
C LEU A 328 24.19 -14.36 -3.27
N ARG A 329 25.08 -15.11 -3.97
CA ARG A 329 26.43 -14.61 -4.31
C ARG A 329 26.35 -13.44 -5.28
N THR A 330 25.48 -13.49 -6.29
CA THR A 330 25.30 -12.42 -7.29
C THR A 330 24.77 -11.15 -6.60
N ILE A 331 23.80 -11.28 -5.72
CA ILE A 331 23.27 -10.16 -4.91
C ILE A 331 24.41 -9.56 -4.06
N GLY A 332 25.20 -10.38 -3.37
CA GLY A 332 26.31 -9.93 -2.54
C GLY A 332 27.40 -9.19 -3.32
N ALA A 333 27.75 -9.67 -4.52
CA ALA A 333 28.68 -9.01 -5.43
C ALA A 333 28.17 -7.65 -5.91
N ALA A 334 26.89 -7.57 -6.32
CA ALA A 334 26.28 -6.34 -6.77
C ALA A 334 26.20 -5.28 -5.65
N LEU A 335 25.98 -5.68 -4.40
CA LEU A 335 25.99 -4.77 -3.25
C LEU A 335 27.39 -4.23 -2.92
N LYS A 336 28.45 -5.01 -3.11
CA LYS A 336 29.83 -4.55 -2.92
C LYS A 336 30.22 -3.49 -3.97
N LEU A 337 29.83 -3.70 -5.24
CA LEU A 337 30.11 -2.76 -6.35
C LEU A 337 29.39 -1.40 -6.20
N ARG A 338 28.27 -1.33 -5.47
CA ARG A 338 27.57 -0.06 -5.20
C ARG A 338 28.16 0.74 -4.01
N ARG A 339 29.06 0.15 -3.24
CA ARG A 339 29.73 0.77 -2.09
C ARG A 339 31.15 1.26 -2.40
N SER A 340 31.71 0.84 -3.54
CA SER A 340 32.95 1.34 -4.16
C SER A 340 32.66 2.47 -5.15
#